data_18f313b4abb1aab7ecfe6dbd662d5e19
#
_entry.id   18f313b4abb1aab7ecfe6dbd662d5e19
#
_cell.length_a   1.000
_cell.length_b   1.000
_cell.length_c   1.000
_cell.angle_alpha   90.00
_cell.angle_beta   90.00
_cell.angle_gamma   90.00
#
_symmetry.space_group_name_H-M   'P 1'
#
loop_
_entity.id
_entity.type
_entity.pdbx_description
1 polymer ?
#
loop_
_entity_poly.entity_id
_entity_poly.type
_entity_poly.pdbx_seq_one_letter_code
_entity_poly.pdbx_strand_id
1 'polypeptide(L)'
;MRCHVGTSGYSYKEWKGTFYPKDLPAAGMLAYYARRLGTVEINNTFYRMPSRPLLERWAQEVPDGFRFVLKAAQRITHQRRLSPGSAPDVSYFFDVASALGPRLGPVLFQLPPFLKKDAARLRDFLGFLPEGRRAAFEFRHPTWFDDEVLDALRSRGVALCSSDTDESGDAGAPVVPTTSWGYLRLRRADYDETALAAWARRVLAQPWDEAFVFFKHEDEGKAPALAARFLAHLGEQAAPR
;
A
#
# COMPACT_ATOMS: atom_id res chain seq x y z
N MET A 1 17.28 4.68 -5.52
CA MET A 1 16.03 4.18 -4.93
C MET A 1 15.06 3.78 -6.03
N ARG A 2 14.40 2.62 -5.92
CA ARG A 2 13.32 2.21 -6.83
C ARG A 2 11.97 2.64 -6.28
N CYS A 3 11.15 3.36 -7.06
CA CYS A 3 9.82 3.76 -6.63
C CYS A 3 8.74 3.01 -7.40
N HIS A 4 7.87 2.31 -6.68
CA HIS A 4 6.65 1.71 -7.18
C HIS A 4 5.49 2.67 -6.88
N VAL A 5 4.98 3.31 -7.92
CA VAL A 5 3.88 4.26 -7.79
C VAL A 5 2.64 3.68 -8.43
N GLY A 6 1.53 3.74 -7.74
CA GLY A 6 0.26 3.17 -8.18
C GLY A 6 -0.94 3.77 -7.47
N THR A 7 -2.05 3.07 -7.51
CA THR A 7 -3.32 3.50 -6.94
C THR A 7 -3.89 2.47 -5.97
N SER A 8 -4.76 2.92 -5.07
CA SER A 8 -5.58 2.06 -4.24
C SER A 8 -6.77 1.53 -5.05
N GLY A 9 -6.59 0.37 -5.66
CA GLY A 9 -7.51 -0.21 -6.64
C GLY A 9 -7.20 0.18 -8.08
N TYR A 10 -7.75 -0.59 -9.03
CA TYR A 10 -7.58 -0.35 -10.46
C TYR A 10 -8.88 -0.53 -11.25
N SER A 11 -9.87 -1.24 -10.71
CA SER A 11 -11.07 -1.66 -11.45
C SER A 11 -12.25 -0.71 -11.17
N TYR A 12 -12.12 0.53 -11.60
CA TYR A 12 -13.15 1.56 -11.45
C TYR A 12 -13.77 1.92 -12.80
N LYS A 13 -15.10 1.86 -12.89
CA LYS A 13 -15.84 2.22 -14.10
C LYS A 13 -15.73 3.73 -14.40
N GLU A 14 -15.60 4.51 -13.36
CA GLU A 14 -15.48 5.97 -13.34
C GLU A 14 -14.19 6.45 -14.06
N TRP A 15 -13.22 5.56 -14.22
CA TRP A 15 -11.97 5.86 -14.95
C TRP A 15 -12.08 5.65 -16.46
N LYS A 16 -13.24 5.19 -16.98
CA LYS A 16 -13.47 5.06 -18.42
C LYS A 16 -13.67 6.42 -19.07
N GLY A 17 -12.96 6.66 -20.16
CA GLY A 17 -12.95 7.93 -20.89
C GLY A 17 -11.89 8.92 -20.43
N THR A 18 -11.23 8.65 -19.29
CA THR A 18 -10.10 9.43 -18.77
C THR A 18 -8.82 8.57 -18.75
N PHE A 19 -8.76 7.60 -17.89
CA PHE A 19 -7.62 6.68 -17.80
C PHE A 19 -7.79 5.44 -18.71
N TYR A 20 -8.97 4.81 -18.67
CA TYR A 20 -9.30 3.69 -19.55
C TYR A 20 -10.02 4.16 -20.83
N PRO A 21 -9.80 3.49 -21.98
CA PRO A 21 -10.71 3.64 -23.14
C PRO A 21 -12.17 3.40 -22.73
N LYS A 22 -13.10 4.14 -23.34
CA LYS A 22 -14.54 4.06 -22.99
C LYS A 22 -15.11 2.66 -23.16
N ASP A 23 -14.65 1.94 -24.17
CA ASP A 23 -15.09 0.62 -24.59
C ASP A 23 -14.28 -0.54 -23.95
N LEU A 24 -13.23 -0.25 -23.16
CA LEU A 24 -12.40 -1.28 -22.56
C LEU A 24 -13.23 -2.20 -21.66
N PRO A 25 -13.28 -3.52 -21.92
CA PRO A 25 -13.97 -4.45 -21.05
C PRO A 25 -13.27 -4.57 -19.68
N ALA A 26 -14.03 -4.86 -18.62
CA ALA A 26 -13.50 -4.99 -17.26
C ALA A 26 -12.33 -6.00 -17.16
N ALA A 27 -12.40 -7.10 -17.92
CA ALA A 27 -11.34 -8.11 -17.97
C ALA A 27 -10.00 -7.56 -18.51
N GLY A 28 -10.02 -6.51 -19.32
CA GLY A 28 -8.81 -5.89 -19.86
C GLY A 28 -8.20 -4.80 -18.98
N MET A 29 -8.89 -4.39 -17.90
CA MET A 29 -8.46 -3.26 -17.08
C MET A 29 -7.12 -3.51 -16.38
N LEU A 30 -6.88 -4.72 -15.86
CA LEU A 30 -5.62 -5.04 -15.17
C LEU A 30 -4.43 -4.95 -16.12
N ALA A 31 -4.51 -5.60 -17.28
CA ALA A 31 -3.44 -5.57 -18.27
C ALA A 31 -3.18 -4.14 -18.81
N TYR A 32 -4.23 -3.35 -18.99
CA TYR A 32 -4.11 -1.95 -19.41
C TYR A 32 -3.42 -1.09 -18.33
N TYR A 33 -3.84 -1.26 -17.06
CA TYR A 33 -3.28 -0.58 -15.91
C TYR A 33 -1.79 -0.90 -15.74
N ALA A 34 -1.43 -2.18 -15.78
CA ALA A 34 -0.08 -2.65 -15.53
C ALA A 34 0.96 -2.23 -16.59
N ARG A 35 0.51 -1.77 -17.76
CA ARG A 35 1.39 -1.15 -18.78
C ARG A 35 1.76 0.30 -18.47
N ARG A 36 1.08 0.95 -17.52
CA ARG A 36 1.23 2.37 -17.17
C ARG A 36 1.75 2.61 -15.78
N LEU A 37 1.34 1.77 -14.83
CA LEU A 37 1.72 1.86 -13.43
C LEU A 37 2.28 0.51 -12.97
N GLY A 38 3.38 0.54 -12.24
CA GLY A 38 4.14 -0.67 -11.86
C GLY A 38 3.64 -1.39 -10.61
N THR A 39 2.61 -0.87 -9.95
CA THR A 39 2.05 -1.48 -8.73
C THR A 39 0.59 -1.08 -8.53
N VAL A 40 -0.13 -1.92 -7.77
CA VAL A 40 -1.50 -1.62 -7.31
C VAL A 40 -1.70 -2.12 -5.90
N GLU A 41 -2.42 -1.34 -5.08
CA GLU A 41 -2.91 -1.76 -3.77
C GLU A 41 -4.32 -2.33 -3.91
N ILE A 42 -4.50 -3.62 -3.61
CA ILE A 42 -5.79 -4.31 -3.70
C ILE A 42 -6.52 -4.22 -2.37
N ASN A 43 -7.54 -3.38 -2.31
CA ASN A 43 -8.35 -3.18 -1.11
C ASN A 43 -9.47 -4.22 -0.93
N ASN A 44 -9.93 -4.86 -2.00
CA ASN A 44 -11.02 -5.85 -1.92
C ASN A 44 -10.66 -7.07 -1.06
N THR A 45 -9.37 -7.39 -0.92
CA THR A 45 -8.88 -8.45 -0.04
C THR A 45 -9.19 -8.21 1.44
N PHE A 46 -9.46 -6.96 1.82
CA PHE A 46 -9.93 -6.59 3.15
C PHE A 46 -11.29 -7.21 3.48
N TYR A 47 -12.18 -7.30 2.50
CA TYR A 47 -13.53 -7.85 2.67
C TYR A 47 -13.57 -9.34 2.35
N ARG A 48 -12.89 -9.76 1.29
CA ARG A 48 -12.89 -11.14 0.81
C ARG A 48 -11.57 -11.49 0.15
N MET A 49 -10.89 -12.52 0.65
CA MET A 49 -9.67 -13.03 0.03
C MET A 49 -9.99 -13.65 -1.33
N PRO A 50 -9.29 -13.28 -2.41
CA PRO A 50 -9.41 -13.93 -3.71
C PRO A 50 -8.98 -15.40 -3.64
N SER A 51 -9.48 -16.22 -4.58
CA SER A 51 -9.01 -17.59 -4.71
C SER A 51 -7.59 -17.64 -5.29
N ARG A 52 -6.83 -18.69 -4.97
CA ARG A 52 -5.48 -18.91 -5.55
C ARG A 52 -5.48 -18.86 -7.08
N PRO A 53 -6.39 -19.55 -7.81
CA PRO A 53 -6.43 -19.46 -9.28
C PRO A 53 -6.67 -18.04 -9.82
N LEU A 54 -7.39 -17.20 -9.08
CA LEU A 54 -7.57 -15.79 -9.48
C LEU A 54 -6.28 -15.00 -9.32
N LEU A 55 -5.54 -15.19 -8.22
CA LEU A 55 -4.25 -14.54 -8.00
C LEU A 55 -3.19 -15.00 -9.01
N GLU A 56 -3.15 -16.29 -9.33
CA GLU A 56 -2.27 -16.86 -10.36
C GLU A 56 -2.54 -16.22 -11.73
N ARG A 57 -3.83 -16.08 -12.10
CA ARG A 57 -4.21 -15.39 -13.34
C ARG A 57 -3.78 -13.93 -13.33
N TRP A 58 -4.00 -13.19 -12.24
CA TRP A 58 -3.51 -11.81 -12.13
C TRP A 58 -2.00 -11.72 -12.31
N ALA A 59 -1.26 -12.66 -11.71
CA ALA A 59 0.19 -12.70 -11.86
C ALA A 59 0.62 -12.93 -13.33
N GLN A 60 -0.15 -13.66 -14.12
CA GLN A 60 0.10 -13.90 -15.56
C GLN A 60 -0.28 -12.71 -16.45
N GLU A 61 -1.23 -11.88 -16.01
CA GLU A 61 -1.73 -10.74 -16.79
C GLU A 61 -0.83 -9.48 -16.72
N VAL A 62 0.18 -9.48 -15.86
CA VAL A 62 1.02 -8.30 -15.59
C VAL A 62 2.50 -8.57 -15.89
N PRO A 63 3.31 -7.54 -16.21
CA PRO A 63 4.76 -7.68 -16.41
C PRO A 63 5.49 -8.22 -15.17
N ASP A 64 6.68 -8.79 -15.35
CA ASP A 64 7.49 -9.36 -14.26
C ASP A 64 7.84 -8.37 -13.17
N GLY A 65 8.06 -7.10 -13.53
CA GLY A 65 8.37 -6.02 -12.60
C GLY A 65 7.18 -5.51 -11.78
N PHE A 66 5.94 -5.90 -12.13
CA PHE A 66 4.73 -5.43 -11.45
C PHE A 66 4.60 -6.00 -10.03
N ARG A 67 4.07 -5.20 -9.11
CA ARG A 67 3.83 -5.62 -7.71
C ARG A 67 2.38 -5.43 -7.29
N PHE A 68 1.78 -6.51 -6.78
CA PHE A 68 0.50 -6.45 -6.09
C PHE A 68 0.73 -6.25 -4.60
N VAL A 69 0.18 -5.20 -4.04
CA VAL A 69 0.08 -5.01 -2.61
C VAL A 69 -1.32 -5.42 -2.17
N LEU A 70 -1.43 -6.30 -1.20
CA LEU A 70 -2.71 -6.76 -0.69
C LEU A 70 -3.00 -6.14 0.67
N LYS A 71 -4.21 -5.63 0.87
CA LYS A 71 -4.66 -5.18 2.18
C LYS A 71 -5.14 -6.37 3.00
N ALA A 72 -4.57 -6.54 4.19
CA ALA A 72 -4.93 -7.63 5.12
C ALA A 72 -6.43 -7.61 5.44
N ALA A 73 -7.01 -8.81 5.61
CA ALA A 73 -8.43 -8.99 5.85
C ALA A 73 -8.89 -8.25 7.12
N GLN A 74 -10.10 -7.65 7.07
CA GLN A 74 -10.72 -6.96 8.21
C GLN A 74 -10.83 -7.85 9.46
N ARG A 75 -10.93 -9.15 9.27
CA ARG A 75 -10.97 -10.13 10.35
C ARG A 75 -9.73 -10.04 11.21
N ILE A 76 -8.54 -9.84 10.62
CA ILE A 76 -7.25 -9.70 11.32
C ILE A 76 -7.18 -8.36 12.06
N THR A 77 -7.42 -7.27 11.34
CA THR A 77 -7.10 -5.92 11.80
C THR A 77 -8.25 -5.24 12.57
N HIS A 78 -9.52 -5.46 12.16
CA HIS A 78 -10.70 -4.77 12.71
C HIS A 78 -11.50 -5.64 13.67
N GLN A 79 -11.72 -6.93 13.36
CA GLN A 79 -12.50 -7.81 14.20
C GLN A 79 -11.64 -8.38 15.35
N ARG A 80 -10.54 -9.05 15.03
CA ARG A 80 -9.61 -9.62 16.02
C ARG A 80 -8.62 -8.61 16.60
N ARG A 81 -8.41 -7.46 15.94
CA ARG A 81 -7.58 -6.34 16.43
C ARG A 81 -6.20 -6.79 16.87
N LEU A 82 -5.53 -7.57 16.03
CA LEU A 82 -4.19 -8.13 16.28
C LEU A 82 -4.09 -9.08 17.48
N SER A 83 -5.19 -9.61 18.01
CA SER A 83 -5.15 -10.56 19.12
C SER A 83 -4.46 -11.87 18.71
N PRO A 84 -4.00 -12.72 19.65
CA PRO A 84 -3.39 -14.02 19.36
C PRO A 84 -4.24 -14.92 18.46
N GLY A 85 -5.56 -14.83 18.56
CA GLY A 85 -6.48 -15.54 17.67
C GLY A 85 -6.39 -15.14 16.19
N SER A 86 -5.61 -14.11 15.83
CA SER A 86 -5.37 -13.73 14.43
C SER A 86 -4.35 -14.64 13.72
N ALA A 87 -3.52 -15.39 14.43
CA ALA A 87 -2.43 -16.16 13.85
C ALA A 87 -2.87 -17.11 12.72
N PRO A 88 -3.96 -17.89 12.86
CA PRO A 88 -4.45 -18.73 11.75
C PRO A 88 -4.91 -17.92 10.54
N ASP A 89 -5.55 -16.76 10.76
CA ASP A 89 -6.02 -15.90 9.68
C ASP A 89 -4.83 -15.24 8.93
N VAL A 90 -3.76 -14.87 9.64
CA VAL A 90 -2.51 -14.36 9.05
C VAL A 90 -1.85 -15.45 8.19
N SER A 91 -1.70 -16.67 8.74
CA SER A 91 -1.11 -17.80 8.03
C SER A 91 -1.88 -18.10 6.74
N TYR A 92 -3.20 -18.22 6.82
CA TYR A 92 -4.07 -18.44 5.66
C TYR A 92 -3.95 -17.31 4.62
N PHE A 93 -3.94 -16.05 5.08
CA PHE A 93 -3.82 -14.90 4.18
C PHE A 93 -2.52 -14.96 3.36
N PHE A 94 -1.38 -15.18 4.01
CA PHE A 94 -0.09 -15.26 3.33
C PHE A 94 0.05 -16.52 2.47
N ASP A 95 -0.53 -17.64 2.89
CA ASP A 95 -0.57 -18.86 2.07
C ASP A 95 -1.29 -18.58 0.74
N VAL A 96 -2.49 -18.02 0.78
CA VAL A 96 -3.23 -17.70 -0.45
C VAL A 96 -2.52 -16.60 -1.26
N ALA A 97 -2.00 -15.56 -0.60
CA ALA A 97 -1.27 -14.47 -1.26
C ALA A 97 -0.02 -14.97 -2.00
N SER A 98 0.60 -16.06 -1.53
CA SER A 98 1.78 -16.65 -2.14
C SER A 98 1.57 -17.08 -3.61
N ALA A 99 0.31 -17.26 -4.04
CA ALA A 99 -0.04 -17.54 -5.43
C ALA A 99 0.37 -16.44 -6.43
N LEU A 100 0.61 -15.21 -5.95
CA LEU A 100 1.18 -14.12 -6.76
C LEU A 100 2.68 -14.33 -7.06
N GLY A 101 3.33 -15.27 -6.38
CA GLY A 101 4.76 -15.54 -6.58
C GLY A 101 5.63 -14.29 -6.37
N PRO A 102 6.58 -14.02 -7.28
CA PRO A 102 7.46 -12.85 -7.18
C PRO A 102 6.75 -11.50 -7.37
N ARG A 103 5.49 -11.51 -7.81
CA ARG A 103 4.67 -10.31 -7.98
C ARG A 103 3.96 -9.88 -6.68
N LEU A 104 4.05 -10.68 -5.61
CA LEU A 104 3.58 -10.26 -4.29
C LEU A 104 4.50 -9.17 -3.73
N GLY A 105 3.95 -7.98 -3.56
CA GLY A 105 4.54 -6.87 -2.82
C GLY A 105 4.26 -6.96 -1.32
N PRO A 106 4.41 -5.86 -0.58
CA PRO A 106 4.05 -5.80 0.83
C PRO A 106 2.58 -6.11 1.09
N VAL A 107 2.28 -6.60 2.30
CA VAL A 107 0.90 -6.70 2.81
C VAL A 107 0.64 -5.52 3.75
N LEU A 108 -0.44 -4.77 3.49
CA LEU A 108 -0.85 -3.63 4.31
C LEU A 108 -1.77 -4.07 5.44
N PHE A 109 -1.37 -3.83 6.68
CA PHE A 109 -2.20 -3.98 7.89
C PHE A 109 -2.68 -2.61 8.35
N GLN A 110 -3.88 -2.20 7.92
CA GLN A 110 -4.49 -0.95 8.38
C GLN A 110 -5.32 -1.21 9.63
N LEU A 111 -5.08 -0.46 10.71
CA LEU A 111 -5.84 -0.54 11.95
C LEU A 111 -7.02 0.46 11.94
N PRO A 112 -8.09 0.15 12.70
CA PRO A 112 -9.21 1.08 12.84
C PRO A 112 -8.82 2.32 13.66
N PRO A 113 -9.43 3.50 13.38
CA PRO A 113 -9.04 4.77 14.00
C PRO A 113 -9.27 4.81 15.51
N PHE A 114 -10.21 4.04 16.03
CA PHE A 114 -10.50 3.98 17.46
C PHE A 114 -9.53 3.08 18.25
N LEU A 115 -8.71 2.26 17.57
CA LEU A 115 -7.80 1.33 18.25
C LEU A 115 -6.56 2.08 18.73
N LYS A 116 -6.50 2.26 20.05
CA LYS A 116 -5.36 2.87 20.74
C LYS A 116 -4.17 1.91 20.81
N LYS A 117 -2.99 2.47 21.05
CA LYS A 117 -1.73 1.74 21.21
C LYS A 117 -1.86 0.61 22.26
N ASP A 118 -1.38 -0.55 21.85
CA ASP A 118 -1.07 -1.70 22.70
C ASP A 118 0.22 -2.33 22.13
N ALA A 119 1.35 -1.87 22.63
CA ALA A 119 2.66 -2.26 22.11
C ALA A 119 2.99 -3.73 22.36
N ALA A 120 2.50 -4.30 23.48
CA ALA A 120 2.68 -5.72 23.76
C ALA A 120 1.95 -6.57 22.72
N ARG A 121 0.68 -6.27 22.47
CA ARG A 121 -0.12 -6.94 21.43
C ARG A 121 0.49 -6.78 20.04
N LEU A 122 1.04 -5.60 19.71
CA LEU A 122 1.73 -5.40 18.44
C LEU A 122 2.94 -6.33 18.33
N ARG A 123 3.80 -6.38 19.34
CA ARG A 123 4.99 -7.26 19.37
C ARG A 123 4.61 -8.73 19.18
N ASP A 124 3.60 -9.20 19.91
CA ASP A 124 3.09 -10.56 19.76
C ASP A 124 2.60 -10.83 18.34
N PHE A 125 1.81 -9.90 17.79
CA PHE A 125 1.28 -10.03 16.42
C PHE A 125 2.38 -10.04 15.37
N LEU A 126 3.40 -9.21 15.51
CA LEU A 126 4.55 -9.19 14.59
C LEU A 126 5.28 -10.54 14.55
N GLY A 127 5.18 -11.34 15.63
CA GLY A 127 5.68 -12.72 15.69
C GLY A 127 4.92 -13.70 14.76
N PHE A 128 3.69 -13.38 14.35
CA PHE A 128 2.89 -14.22 13.44
C PHE A 128 3.22 -13.99 11.96
N LEU A 129 3.93 -12.90 11.64
CA LEU A 129 4.28 -12.59 10.25
C LEU A 129 5.33 -13.58 9.73
N PRO A 130 5.12 -14.19 8.56
CA PRO A 130 6.08 -15.13 8.00
C PRO A 130 7.40 -14.43 7.67
N GLU A 131 8.50 -15.12 7.91
CA GLU A 131 9.84 -14.63 7.54
C GLU A 131 9.96 -14.38 6.03
N GLY A 132 10.74 -13.35 5.68
CA GLY A 132 10.95 -12.95 4.29
C GLY A 132 9.74 -12.30 3.60
N ARG A 133 8.62 -12.12 4.30
CA ARG A 133 7.44 -11.42 3.78
C ARG A 133 7.39 -9.98 4.27
N ARG A 134 7.22 -9.05 3.34
CA ARG A 134 7.12 -7.63 3.63
C ARG A 134 5.74 -7.28 4.16
N ALA A 135 5.68 -6.51 5.25
CA ALA A 135 4.45 -5.99 5.83
C ALA A 135 4.58 -4.50 6.12
N ALA A 136 3.50 -3.75 5.97
CA ALA A 136 3.39 -2.35 6.36
C ALA A 136 2.21 -2.16 7.29
N PHE A 137 2.36 -1.31 8.31
CA PHE A 137 1.28 -0.97 9.25
C PHE A 137 0.83 0.47 9.07
N GLU A 138 -0.45 0.65 8.81
CA GLU A 138 -1.12 1.96 8.84
C GLU A 138 -1.86 2.10 10.17
N PHE A 139 -1.33 2.94 11.03
CA PHE A 139 -1.98 3.36 12.25
C PHE A 139 -2.78 4.63 12.00
N ARG A 140 -3.99 4.72 12.56
CA ARG A 140 -4.87 5.89 12.43
C ARG A 140 -5.09 6.62 13.76
N HIS A 141 -4.78 5.98 14.89
CA HIS A 141 -4.86 6.64 16.19
C HIS A 141 -3.50 7.21 16.57
N PRO A 142 -3.41 8.48 17.01
CA PRO A 142 -2.13 9.16 17.26
C PRO A 142 -1.27 8.51 18.33
N THR A 143 -1.85 7.74 19.27
CA THR A 143 -1.08 7.04 20.31
C THR A 143 -0.12 5.98 19.80
N TRP A 144 -0.20 5.59 18.52
CA TRP A 144 0.70 4.62 17.90
C TRP A 144 2.03 5.25 17.43
N PHE A 145 2.11 6.58 17.33
CA PHE A 145 3.30 7.25 16.80
C PHE A 145 4.26 7.60 17.95
N ASP A 146 4.90 6.56 18.52
CA ASP A 146 5.94 6.70 19.52
C ASP A 146 7.09 5.71 19.29
N ASP A 147 8.21 5.94 20.01
CA ASP A 147 9.45 5.20 19.79
C ASP A 147 9.29 3.69 20.08
N GLU A 148 8.51 3.32 21.10
CA GLU A 148 8.28 1.91 21.44
C GLU A 148 7.63 1.13 20.28
N VAL A 149 6.67 1.76 19.58
CA VAL A 149 6.02 1.17 18.41
C VAL A 149 6.97 1.13 17.22
N LEU A 150 7.70 2.23 16.97
CA LEU A 150 8.67 2.30 15.90
C LEU A 150 9.78 1.26 16.05
N ASP A 151 10.27 1.06 17.26
CA ASP A 151 11.28 0.05 17.56
C ASP A 151 10.75 -1.38 17.39
N ALA A 152 9.50 -1.63 17.77
CA ALA A 152 8.86 -2.91 17.50
C ALA A 152 8.77 -3.21 16.00
N LEU A 153 8.41 -2.22 15.16
CA LEU A 153 8.41 -2.36 13.71
C LEU A 153 9.82 -2.61 13.17
N ARG A 154 10.82 -1.83 13.60
CA ARG A 154 12.24 -1.97 13.19
C ARG A 154 12.78 -3.36 13.49
N SER A 155 12.52 -3.88 14.70
CA SER A 155 13.02 -5.18 15.14
C SER A 155 12.53 -6.36 14.28
N ARG A 156 11.42 -6.16 13.53
CA ARG A 156 10.82 -7.17 12.65
C ARG A 156 10.88 -6.81 11.16
N GLY A 157 11.58 -5.72 10.80
CA GLY A 157 11.70 -5.28 9.41
C GLY A 157 10.34 -4.94 8.76
N VAL A 158 9.42 -4.37 9.56
CA VAL A 158 8.07 -3.98 9.15
C VAL A 158 8.00 -2.48 8.91
N ALA A 159 7.42 -2.05 7.79
CA ALA A 159 7.34 -0.63 7.46
C ALA A 159 6.20 0.08 8.21
N LEU A 160 6.48 1.29 8.70
CA LEU A 160 5.41 2.23 9.02
C LEU A 160 4.81 2.74 7.69
N CYS A 161 3.51 2.60 7.52
CA CYS A 161 2.80 3.26 6.43
C CYS A 161 2.64 4.74 6.77
N SER A 162 3.34 5.59 6.05
CA SER A 162 3.13 7.03 6.11
C SER A 162 1.86 7.40 5.34
N SER A 163 1.03 8.29 5.87
CA SER A 163 -0.20 8.70 5.20
C SER A 163 -0.42 10.18 5.26
N ASP A 164 -0.93 10.73 4.15
CA ASP A 164 -1.40 12.11 4.03
C ASP A 164 -2.89 12.10 3.69
N THR A 165 -3.70 12.82 4.44
CA THR A 165 -5.15 12.79 4.33
C THR A 165 -5.77 14.10 4.79
N ASP A 166 -6.93 14.43 4.24
CA ASP A 166 -7.84 15.49 4.68
C ASP A 166 -9.11 14.93 5.33
N GLU A 167 -9.16 13.60 5.58
CA GLU A 167 -10.28 12.97 6.28
C GLU A 167 -10.35 13.47 7.73
N SER A 168 -11.52 13.97 8.13
CA SER A 168 -11.75 14.43 9.50
C SER A 168 -11.50 13.31 10.52
N GLY A 169 -10.71 13.61 11.55
CA GLY A 169 -10.38 12.66 12.62
C GLY A 169 -9.22 11.71 12.29
N ASP A 170 -8.61 11.82 11.10
CA ASP A 170 -7.37 11.12 10.74
C ASP A 170 -6.24 12.15 10.60
N ALA A 171 -5.31 12.16 11.53
CA ALA A 171 -4.17 13.09 11.50
C ALA A 171 -3.10 12.75 10.47
N GLY A 172 -3.29 11.67 9.72
CA GLY A 172 -2.25 11.09 8.90
C GLY A 172 -1.15 10.40 9.73
N ALA A 173 -0.13 9.91 9.05
CA ALA A 173 1.01 9.25 9.70
C ALA A 173 2.34 9.87 9.22
N PRO A 174 3.31 10.08 10.12
CA PRO A 174 4.58 10.70 9.78
C PRO A 174 5.42 9.84 8.83
N VAL A 175 6.36 10.46 8.12
CA VAL A 175 7.37 9.73 7.36
C VAL A 175 8.53 9.41 8.30
N VAL A 176 8.57 8.17 8.76
CA VAL A 176 9.63 7.65 9.65
C VAL A 176 10.11 6.31 9.10
N PRO A 177 11.40 6.18 8.75
CA PRO A 177 11.94 4.92 8.26
C PRO A 177 12.04 3.89 9.41
N THR A 178 11.38 2.76 9.22
CA THR A 178 11.48 1.58 10.09
C THR A 178 12.08 0.38 9.37
N THR A 179 12.31 0.51 8.05
CA THR A 179 12.93 -0.50 7.18
C THR A 179 13.77 0.19 6.10
N SER A 180 14.52 -0.59 5.30
CA SER A 180 15.20 -0.08 4.10
C SER A 180 14.25 0.20 2.91
N TRP A 181 12.94 0.10 3.10
CA TRP A 181 11.92 0.40 2.12
C TRP A 181 10.74 1.14 2.75
N GLY A 182 10.09 1.99 1.96
CA GLY A 182 9.00 2.84 2.42
C GLY A 182 7.63 2.43 1.89
N TYR A 183 6.59 2.83 2.62
CA TYR A 183 5.19 2.66 2.21
C TYR A 183 4.40 3.94 2.48
N LEU A 184 3.76 4.49 1.44
CA LEU A 184 3.02 5.74 1.55
C LEU A 184 1.62 5.61 0.93
N ARG A 185 0.64 6.22 1.58
CA ARG A 185 -0.73 6.40 1.09
C ARG A 185 -1.08 7.88 1.05
N LEU A 186 -1.16 8.44 -0.16
CA LEU A 186 -1.51 9.83 -0.41
C LEU A 186 -3.00 9.89 -0.75
N ARG A 187 -3.81 10.35 0.23
CA ARG A 187 -5.27 10.21 0.23
C ARG A 187 -6.03 11.52 0.29
N ARG A 188 -5.34 12.66 0.17
CA ARG A 188 -6.03 13.96 0.09
C ARG A 188 -6.83 14.06 -1.20
N ALA A 189 -7.90 14.85 -1.16
CA ALA A 189 -8.80 15.04 -2.29
C ALA A 189 -8.08 15.58 -3.53
N ASP A 190 -7.02 16.36 -3.34
CA ASP A 190 -6.18 16.87 -4.43
C ASP A 190 -4.74 17.12 -4.01
N TYR A 191 -3.85 17.14 -5.01
CA TYR A 191 -2.46 17.51 -4.90
C TYR A 191 -2.10 18.40 -6.09
N ASP A 192 -1.73 19.66 -5.85
CA ASP A 192 -1.13 20.50 -6.87
C ASP A 192 0.32 20.08 -7.17
N GLU A 193 0.93 20.69 -8.18
CA GLU A 193 2.31 20.39 -8.57
C GLU A 193 3.33 20.64 -7.45
N THR A 194 3.10 21.68 -6.65
CA THR A 194 3.97 22.01 -5.52
C THR A 194 3.93 20.93 -4.45
N ALA A 195 2.74 20.43 -4.12
CA ALA A 195 2.54 19.36 -3.16
C ALA A 195 3.13 18.03 -3.65
N LEU A 196 2.91 17.68 -4.93
CA LEU A 196 3.50 16.48 -5.54
C LEU A 196 5.03 16.53 -5.55
N ALA A 197 5.61 17.67 -5.96
CA ALA A 197 7.05 17.87 -5.92
C ALA A 197 7.63 17.81 -4.51
N ALA A 198 6.92 18.37 -3.52
CA ALA A 198 7.32 18.29 -2.11
C ALA A 198 7.31 16.86 -1.59
N TRP A 199 6.28 16.08 -1.91
CA TRP A 199 6.22 14.66 -1.57
C TRP A 199 7.30 13.83 -2.26
N ALA A 200 7.59 14.09 -3.55
CA ALA A 200 8.67 13.41 -4.27
C ALA A 200 10.03 13.67 -3.60
N ARG A 201 10.36 14.94 -3.26
CA ARG A 201 11.58 15.27 -2.51
C ARG A 201 11.63 14.56 -1.16
N ARG A 202 10.50 14.52 -0.42
CA ARG A 202 10.42 13.88 0.88
C ARG A 202 10.67 12.38 0.82
N VAL A 203 10.17 11.72 -0.21
CA VAL A 203 10.42 10.28 -0.47
C VAL A 203 11.88 10.06 -0.83
N LEU A 204 12.44 10.84 -1.77
CA LEU A 204 13.82 10.70 -2.22
C LEU A 204 14.85 11.01 -1.13
N ALA A 205 14.51 11.81 -0.13
CA ALA A 205 15.37 12.13 1.00
C ALA A 205 15.44 11.01 2.06
N GLN A 206 14.62 9.95 1.94
CA GLN A 206 14.65 8.85 2.90
C GLN A 206 15.79 7.87 2.58
N PRO A 207 16.32 7.17 3.60
CA PRO A 207 17.35 6.15 3.44
C PRO A 207 16.77 4.81 2.91
N TRP A 208 15.87 4.87 1.91
CA TRP A 208 15.21 3.70 1.35
C TRP A 208 15.87 3.26 0.04
N ASP A 209 15.97 1.94 -0.14
CA ASP A 209 16.34 1.34 -1.42
C ASP A 209 15.12 1.26 -2.36
N GLU A 210 13.92 1.15 -1.77
CA GLU A 210 12.66 0.96 -2.47
C GLU A 210 11.51 1.69 -1.76
N ALA A 211 10.54 2.21 -2.50
CA ALA A 211 9.34 2.83 -1.93
C ALA A 211 8.08 2.44 -2.71
N PHE A 212 6.99 2.21 -1.98
CA PHE A 212 5.64 1.98 -2.52
C PHE A 212 4.78 3.20 -2.20
N VAL A 213 4.21 3.84 -3.23
CA VAL A 213 3.40 5.06 -3.08
C VAL A 213 2.06 4.86 -3.77
N PHE A 214 0.97 5.03 -3.02
CA PHE A 214 -0.39 4.81 -3.52
C PHE A 214 -1.24 6.06 -3.37
N PHE A 215 -1.87 6.46 -4.50
CA PHE A 215 -2.90 7.49 -4.53
C PHE A 215 -4.28 6.86 -4.41
N LYS A 216 -5.14 7.44 -3.57
CA LYS A 216 -6.51 6.95 -3.38
C LYS A 216 -7.50 8.01 -3.85
N HIS A 217 -8.07 7.83 -5.04
CA HIS A 217 -9.28 8.52 -5.50
C HIS A 217 -9.99 7.63 -6.51
N GLU A 218 -11.28 7.43 -6.31
CA GLU A 218 -12.14 6.62 -7.17
C GLU A 218 -12.70 7.46 -8.32
N ASP A 219 -12.76 8.78 -8.13
CA ASP A 219 -13.43 9.71 -9.03
C ASP A 219 -12.62 9.97 -10.31
N GLU A 220 -13.29 9.88 -11.47
CA GLU A 220 -12.89 10.39 -12.80
C GLU A 220 -11.45 10.11 -13.26
N GLY A 221 -10.78 9.08 -12.74
CA GLY A 221 -9.39 8.77 -13.11
C GLY A 221 -8.35 9.69 -12.45
N LYS A 222 -8.70 10.39 -11.40
CA LYS A 222 -7.82 11.33 -10.68
C LYS A 222 -6.60 10.63 -10.08
N ALA A 223 -6.78 9.46 -9.44
CA ALA A 223 -5.66 8.74 -8.83
C ALA A 223 -4.59 8.31 -9.85
N PRO A 224 -4.90 7.71 -11.01
CA PRO A 224 -3.90 7.41 -12.03
C PRO A 224 -3.20 8.65 -12.57
N ALA A 225 -3.92 9.78 -12.73
CA ALA A 225 -3.34 11.04 -13.18
C ALA A 225 -2.32 11.59 -12.16
N LEU A 226 -2.67 11.58 -10.86
CA LEU A 226 -1.77 11.98 -9.77
C LEU A 226 -0.54 11.06 -9.69
N ALA A 227 -0.73 9.74 -9.85
CA ALA A 227 0.37 8.78 -9.87
C ALA A 227 1.35 9.05 -11.04
N ALA A 228 0.83 9.36 -12.23
CA ALA A 228 1.65 9.68 -13.40
C ALA A 228 2.43 10.99 -13.21
N ARG A 229 1.80 12.05 -12.69
CA ARG A 229 2.45 13.33 -12.36
C ARG A 229 3.52 13.15 -11.29
N PHE A 230 3.25 12.37 -10.25
CA PHE A 230 4.22 12.07 -9.22
C PHE A 230 5.45 11.32 -9.75
N LEU A 231 5.25 10.36 -10.66
CA LEU A 231 6.36 9.67 -11.36
C LEU A 231 7.23 10.64 -12.16
N ALA A 232 6.63 11.64 -12.82
CA ALA A 232 7.39 12.67 -13.53
C ALA A 232 8.29 13.45 -12.57
N HIS A 233 7.79 13.90 -11.42
CA HIS A 233 8.60 14.58 -10.40
C HIS A 233 9.72 13.70 -9.83
N LEU A 234 9.52 12.40 -9.69
CA LEU A 234 10.59 11.48 -9.27
C LEU A 234 11.70 11.41 -10.34
N GLY A 235 11.33 11.34 -11.64
CA GLY A 235 12.30 11.31 -12.76
C GLY A 235 13.10 12.61 -12.89
N GLU A 236 12.46 13.76 -12.78
CA GLU A 236 13.09 15.07 -12.83
C GLU A 236 14.12 15.30 -11.71
N GLN A 237 13.86 14.79 -10.51
CA GLN A 237 14.73 14.95 -9.35
C GLN A 237 15.84 13.91 -9.26
N ALA A 238 15.70 12.76 -9.92
CA ALA A 238 16.72 11.73 -10.03
C ALA A 238 17.73 12.00 -11.17
N ALA A 239 17.45 12.96 -12.07
CA ALA A 239 18.39 13.35 -13.11
C ALA A 239 19.60 14.08 -12.50
N PRO A 240 20.85 13.73 -12.86
CA PRO A 240 22.02 14.45 -12.40
C PRO A 240 21.95 15.90 -12.90
N ARG A 241 22.16 16.87 -12.00
CA ARG A 241 22.33 18.30 -12.34
C ARG A 241 23.67 18.53 -12.99
#